data_9b3fbcca759351e8ada34d600cb885c6
#
_entry.id   9b3fbcca759351e8ada34d600cb885c6
#
_cell.length_a   1.000
_cell.length_b   1.000
_cell.length_c   1.000
_cell.angle_alpha   90.00
_cell.angle_beta   90.00
_cell.angle_gamma   90.00
#
_symmetry.space_group_name_H-M   'P 1'
#
loop_
_entity.id
_entity.type
_entity.pdbx_description
1 polymer ?
#
loop_
_entity_poly.entity_id
_entity_poly.type
_entity_poly.pdbx_seq_one_letter_code
_entity_poly.pdbx_strand_id
1 'polypeptide(L)'
;MDLNVELEFIKEPFHIKDMPLKKVYVLDDYLSTTMHHTIDDKITRNAFWGKNNQVNSNSPTGLPHHSFWGAGYFRGHDQTIEHDMEPKKTYLMRWFNRKLQTDFGFMWERFQYFGLNSQTQGLEGTTHADCEPQDDWNLSFLYYPNKFWNDSWGGSLRMYDKMQQGIHGRAEHIKNHQVAEVYFKPNRLLIFDGRIPHGADAPKPAAKYMDRRSLVIRGDEISLKTLWGEDAYD
;
A
#
# COMPACT_ATOMS: atom_id res chain seq x y z
N MET A 1 -2.40 16.53 15.24
CA MET A 1 -2.98 17.14 14.03
C MET A 1 -4.21 16.33 13.67
N ASP A 2 -5.37 16.95 13.59
CA ASP A 2 -6.58 16.26 13.18
C ASP A 2 -6.57 16.16 11.66
N LEU A 3 -6.54 14.94 11.15
CA LEU A 3 -6.58 14.68 9.71
C LEU A 3 -8.04 14.53 9.28
N ASN A 4 -8.55 15.50 8.57
CA ASN A 4 -9.85 15.37 7.92
C ASN A 4 -9.64 14.57 6.63
N VAL A 5 -9.67 13.25 6.74
CA VAL A 5 -9.39 12.34 5.64
C VAL A 5 -10.63 12.16 4.78
N GLU A 6 -10.51 12.42 3.51
CA GLU A 6 -11.59 12.27 2.52
C GLU A 6 -11.22 11.23 1.46
N LEU A 7 -12.17 10.39 1.09
CA LEU A 7 -12.02 9.49 -0.07
C LEU A 7 -12.43 10.20 -1.35
N GLU A 8 -11.57 10.14 -2.35
CA GLU A 8 -11.88 10.65 -3.68
C GLU A 8 -11.72 9.54 -4.73
N PHE A 9 -12.84 9.17 -5.37
CA PHE A 9 -12.83 8.23 -6.47
C PHE A 9 -12.49 8.97 -7.77
N ILE A 10 -11.35 8.64 -8.35
CA ILE A 10 -10.87 9.21 -9.59
C ILE A 10 -11.05 8.22 -10.75
N LYS A 11 -11.24 8.73 -11.96
CA LYS A 11 -11.40 7.90 -13.17
C LYS A 11 -10.10 7.75 -13.94
N GLU A 12 -9.22 8.70 -13.77
CA GLU A 12 -7.95 8.80 -14.51
C GLU A 12 -6.84 9.22 -13.58
N PRO A 13 -5.58 8.84 -13.85
CA PRO A 13 -4.44 9.38 -13.14
C PRO A 13 -4.37 10.92 -13.28
N PHE A 14 -3.77 11.57 -12.30
CA PHE A 14 -3.62 13.03 -12.26
C PHE A 14 -2.21 13.38 -11.78
N HIS A 15 -1.79 14.62 -12.01
CA HIS A 15 -0.49 15.09 -11.53
C HIS A 15 -0.47 15.17 -9.99
N ILE A 16 0.45 14.46 -9.38
CA ILE A 16 0.51 14.32 -7.92
C ILE A 16 0.82 15.64 -7.19
N LYS A 17 1.44 16.61 -7.88
CA LYS A 17 1.66 17.97 -7.36
C LYS A 17 0.38 18.68 -6.93
N ASP A 18 -0.74 18.27 -7.51
CA ASP A 18 -2.05 18.84 -7.23
C ASP A 18 -2.77 18.08 -6.09
N MET A 19 -2.10 17.10 -5.48
CA MET A 19 -2.67 16.25 -4.45
C MET A 19 -2.73 16.97 -3.09
N PRO A 20 -3.92 17.24 -2.53
CA PRO A 20 -4.04 17.64 -1.15
C PRO A 20 -3.64 16.49 -0.22
N LEU A 21 -2.75 16.76 0.74
CA LEU A 21 -2.17 15.77 1.67
C LEU A 21 -3.17 15.01 2.55
N LYS A 22 -4.46 15.33 2.50
CA LYS A 22 -5.48 14.72 3.37
C LYS A 22 -6.46 13.82 2.62
N LYS A 23 -6.24 13.61 1.34
CA LYS A 23 -7.13 12.78 0.53
C LYS A 23 -6.55 11.40 0.30
N VAL A 24 -7.44 10.43 0.25
CA VAL A 24 -7.15 9.08 -0.22
C VAL A 24 -7.78 8.93 -1.59
N TYR A 25 -6.95 8.83 -2.61
CA TYR A 25 -7.41 8.66 -3.97
C TYR A 25 -7.62 7.17 -4.26
N VAL A 26 -8.74 6.89 -4.87
CA VAL A 26 -9.17 5.53 -5.23
C VAL A 26 -9.38 5.45 -6.73
N LEU A 27 -8.57 4.66 -7.41
CA LEU A 27 -8.66 4.43 -8.85
C LEU A 27 -8.99 2.97 -9.10
N ASP A 28 -10.19 2.71 -9.60
CA ASP A 28 -10.63 1.38 -10.01
C ASP A 28 -10.16 1.05 -11.43
N ASP A 29 -9.97 -0.24 -11.68
CA ASP A 29 -9.57 -0.76 -12.99
C ASP A 29 -8.28 -0.11 -13.53
N TYR A 30 -7.32 0.14 -12.62
CA TYR A 30 -6.09 0.87 -12.89
C TYR A 30 -5.25 0.30 -14.02
N LEU A 31 -5.12 -1.01 -14.08
CA LEU A 31 -4.40 -1.68 -15.16
C LEU A 31 -5.37 -2.28 -16.18
N SER A 32 -4.90 -2.44 -17.40
CA SER A 32 -5.64 -3.27 -18.35
C SER A 32 -5.81 -4.69 -17.79
N THR A 33 -6.91 -5.34 -18.14
CA THR A 33 -7.22 -6.71 -17.68
C THR A 33 -6.04 -7.67 -17.90
N THR A 34 -5.37 -7.57 -19.06
CA THR A 34 -4.20 -8.41 -19.39
C THR A 34 -3.05 -8.18 -18.42
N MET A 35 -2.72 -6.91 -18.12
CA MET A 35 -1.63 -6.60 -17.20
C MET A 35 -1.98 -6.97 -15.77
N HIS A 36 -3.19 -6.68 -15.32
CA HIS A 36 -3.69 -7.09 -14.02
C HIS A 36 -3.57 -8.61 -13.82
N HIS A 37 -4.05 -9.39 -14.79
CA HIS A 37 -3.94 -10.85 -14.74
C HIS A 37 -2.47 -11.33 -14.79
N THR A 38 -1.62 -10.65 -15.55
CA THR A 38 -0.19 -10.99 -15.61
C THR A 38 0.48 -10.77 -14.25
N ILE A 39 0.17 -9.69 -13.56
CA ILE A 39 0.69 -9.44 -12.21
C ILE A 39 0.25 -10.54 -11.25
N ASP A 40 -1.03 -10.88 -11.24
CA ASP A 40 -1.51 -11.94 -10.37
C ASP A 40 -0.83 -13.29 -10.68
N ASP A 41 -0.81 -13.71 -11.93
CA ASP A 41 -0.29 -15.02 -12.31
C ASP A 41 1.24 -15.14 -12.18
N LYS A 42 1.97 -14.09 -12.52
CA LYS A 42 3.44 -14.17 -12.65
C LYS A 42 4.19 -13.71 -11.41
N ILE A 43 3.58 -12.84 -10.60
CA ILE A 43 4.20 -12.31 -9.40
C ILE A 43 3.55 -12.88 -8.17
N THR A 44 2.27 -12.57 -7.95
CA THR A 44 1.68 -12.83 -6.64
C THR A 44 1.43 -14.30 -6.37
N ARG A 45 1.01 -15.08 -7.36
CA ARG A 45 0.81 -16.52 -7.20
C ARG A 45 2.10 -17.32 -7.15
N ASN A 46 3.16 -16.81 -7.75
CA ASN A 46 4.47 -17.45 -7.77
C ASN A 46 5.46 -16.86 -6.76
N ALA A 47 5.00 -16.01 -5.87
CA ALA A 47 5.84 -15.47 -4.82
C ALA A 47 6.16 -16.52 -3.74
N PHE A 48 7.37 -16.48 -3.23
CA PHE A 48 7.71 -17.22 -2.01
C PHE A 48 7.19 -16.44 -0.80
N TRP A 49 6.11 -16.93 -0.24
CA TRP A 49 5.46 -16.29 0.90
C TRP A 49 6.07 -16.81 2.21
N GLY A 50 6.53 -15.89 3.05
CA GLY A 50 7.00 -16.18 4.40
C GLY A 50 6.24 -15.35 5.42
N LYS A 51 6.16 -15.83 6.64
CA LYS A 51 5.66 -15.04 7.79
C LYS A 51 6.71 -14.04 8.27
N ASN A 52 7.13 -13.15 7.39
CA ASN A 52 8.20 -12.19 7.63
C ASN A 52 7.69 -10.75 7.85
N ASN A 53 6.41 -10.50 7.60
CA ASN A 53 5.79 -9.22 7.87
C ASN A 53 4.96 -9.31 9.15
N GLN A 54 5.65 -9.36 10.28
CA GLN A 54 5.08 -9.44 11.61
C GLN A 54 5.68 -8.35 12.49
N VAL A 55 4.83 -7.67 13.25
CA VAL A 55 5.28 -6.85 14.37
C VAL A 55 5.38 -7.76 15.58
N ASN A 56 6.61 -8.04 15.99
CA ASN A 56 6.88 -8.98 17.08
C ASN A 56 6.46 -8.43 18.45
N SER A 57 5.99 -9.32 19.24
CA SER A 57 5.99 -9.67 20.68
C SER A 57 6.19 -8.59 21.76
N ASN A 58 6.54 -7.36 21.49
CA ASN A 58 6.56 -6.30 22.50
C ASN A 58 5.18 -5.65 22.68
N SER A 59 4.15 -6.32 22.17
CA SER A 59 2.76 -6.00 22.46
C SER A 59 2.49 -6.28 23.94
N PRO A 60 1.80 -5.38 24.66
CA PRO A 60 1.37 -5.64 26.03
C PRO A 60 0.55 -6.91 26.20
N THR A 61 -0.02 -7.43 25.12
CA THR A 61 -0.82 -8.67 25.11
C THR A 61 -0.03 -9.91 24.72
N GLY A 62 1.24 -9.77 24.34
CA GLY A 62 2.09 -10.90 23.89
C GLY A 62 1.68 -11.50 22.52
N LEU A 63 0.66 -10.94 21.87
CA LEU A 63 0.21 -11.38 20.55
C LEU A 63 0.76 -10.48 19.46
N PRO A 64 1.14 -11.02 18.28
CA PRO A 64 1.52 -10.21 17.16
C PRO A 64 0.31 -9.37 16.72
N HIS A 65 0.47 -8.04 16.70
CA HIS A 65 -0.57 -7.12 16.24
C HIS A 65 -0.67 -7.02 14.73
N HIS A 66 0.37 -7.44 14.05
CA HIS A 66 0.47 -7.40 12.61
C HIS A 66 1.00 -8.75 12.17
N SER A 67 0.23 -9.45 11.36
CA SER A 67 0.61 -10.77 10.90
C SER A 67 0.19 -10.96 9.46
N PHE A 68 1.15 -10.74 8.56
CA PHE A 68 0.98 -10.99 7.14
C PHE A 68 1.97 -12.02 6.64
N TRP A 69 1.57 -12.72 5.61
CA TRP A 69 2.52 -13.36 4.73
C TRP A 69 3.15 -12.27 3.88
N GLY A 70 4.45 -12.19 3.86
CA GLY A 70 5.19 -11.22 3.08
C GLY A 70 6.01 -11.89 1.99
N ALA A 71 6.07 -11.26 0.83
CA ALA A 71 7.07 -11.52 -0.18
C ALA A 71 7.73 -10.18 -0.47
N GLY A 72 8.70 -9.83 0.36
CA GLY A 72 9.42 -8.57 0.26
C GLY A 72 10.34 -8.59 -0.96
N TYR A 73 10.27 -7.54 -1.76
CA TYR A 73 11.19 -7.33 -2.86
C TYR A 73 12.26 -6.31 -2.53
N PHE A 74 11.93 -5.38 -1.64
CA PHE A 74 12.85 -4.31 -1.25
C PHE A 74 12.46 -3.77 0.14
N ARG A 75 13.45 -3.61 0.99
CA ARG A 75 13.33 -2.91 2.27
C ARG A 75 14.58 -2.05 2.49
N GLY A 76 14.36 -0.76 2.76
CA GLY A 76 15.40 0.15 3.20
C GLY A 76 16.01 1.01 2.11
N HIS A 77 16.92 1.87 2.54
CA HIS A 77 17.51 2.95 1.77
C HIS A 77 18.63 2.51 0.81
N ASP A 78 18.88 1.23 0.70
CA ASP A 78 19.98 0.72 -0.10
C ASP A 78 19.51 0.34 -1.50
N GLN A 79 19.89 1.12 -2.48
CA GLN A 79 19.59 0.89 -3.90
C GLN A 79 20.33 -0.33 -4.47
N THR A 80 21.18 -0.99 -3.69
CA THR A 80 21.99 -2.13 -4.14
C THR A 80 21.27 -3.47 -4.13
N ILE A 81 20.04 -3.52 -3.63
CA ILE A 81 19.24 -4.77 -3.51
C ILE A 81 18.78 -5.34 -4.86
N GLU A 82 19.07 -4.67 -5.96
CA GLU A 82 18.80 -5.23 -7.30
C GLU A 82 19.49 -6.58 -7.55
N HIS A 83 20.50 -6.92 -6.78
CA HIS A 83 21.29 -8.14 -6.97
C HIS A 83 20.62 -9.43 -6.45
N ASP A 84 19.71 -9.32 -5.48
CA ASP A 84 19.12 -10.49 -4.81
C ASP A 84 17.73 -10.87 -5.36
N MET A 85 17.24 -10.16 -6.36
CA MET A 85 15.89 -10.37 -6.87
C MET A 85 15.87 -11.16 -8.16
N GLU A 86 14.91 -12.08 -8.23
CA GLU A 86 14.64 -12.82 -9.46
C GLU A 86 14.39 -11.85 -10.63
N PRO A 87 15.09 -11.98 -11.78
CA PRO A 87 15.04 -10.98 -12.86
C PRO A 87 13.64 -10.62 -13.35
N LYS A 88 12.71 -11.59 -13.37
CA LYS A 88 11.32 -11.35 -13.77
C LYS A 88 10.55 -10.46 -12.79
N LYS A 89 10.81 -10.63 -11.50
CA LYS A 89 10.19 -9.81 -10.45
C LYS A 89 10.74 -8.40 -10.50
N THR A 90 12.05 -8.27 -10.64
CA THR A 90 12.73 -6.97 -10.80
C THR A 90 12.19 -6.20 -12.01
N TYR A 91 12.03 -6.87 -13.16
CA TYR A 91 11.47 -6.24 -14.34
C TYR A 91 10.06 -5.70 -14.12
N LEU A 92 9.18 -6.47 -13.50
CA LEU A 92 7.81 -6.06 -13.29
C LEU A 92 7.69 -4.99 -12.21
N MET A 93 8.55 -5.02 -11.19
CA MET A 93 8.69 -3.97 -10.21
C MET A 93 9.09 -2.64 -10.87
N ARG A 94 10.11 -2.65 -11.70
CA ARG A 94 10.57 -1.47 -12.44
C ARG A 94 9.49 -0.95 -13.38
N TRP A 95 8.79 -1.86 -14.06
CA TRP A 95 7.69 -1.49 -14.94
C TRP A 95 6.55 -0.83 -14.16
N PHE A 96 6.12 -1.45 -13.06
CA PHE A 96 5.02 -0.92 -12.23
C PHE A 96 5.39 0.44 -11.63
N ASN A 97 6.61 0.56 -11.11
CA ASN A 97 7.13 1.81 -10.61
C ASN A 97 7.15 2.91 -11.69
N ARG A 98 7.70 2.59 -12.86
CA ARG A 98 7.75 3.53 -13.98
C ARG A 98 6.35 3.96 -14.42
N LYS A 99 5.41 3.01 -14.43
CA LYS A 99 4.02 3.31 -14.74
C LYS A 99 3.43 4.31 -13.74
N LEU A 100 3.61 4.10 -12.44
CA LEU A 100 3.16 5.05 -11.42
C LEU A 100 3.76 6.44 -11.63
N GLN A 101 5.08 6.51 -11.82
CA GLN A 101 5.75 7.78 -12.06
C GLN A 101 5.22 8.51 -13.30
N THR A 102 5.02 7.78 -14.39
CA THR A 102 4.49 8.35 -15.63
C THR A 102 3.05 8.79 -15.48
N ASP A 103 2.21 7.95 -14.87
CA ASP A 103 0.77 8.23 -14.75
C ASP A 103 0.50 9.43 -13.81
N PHE A 104 1.30 9.57 -12.76
CA PHE A 104 1.09 10.59 -11.71
C PHE A 104 2.11 11.73 -11.73
N GLY A 105 3.00 11.75 -12.71
CA GLY A 105 3.91 12.87 -12.97
C GLY A 105 4.90 13.17 -11.85
N PHE A 106 5.54 12.14 -11.29
CA PHE A 106 6.52 12.31 -10.22
C PHE A 106 7.75 11.44 -10.44
N MET A 107 8.78 11.69 -9.62
CA MET A 107 9.93 10.81 -9.46
C MET A 107 10.20 10.59 -7.97
N TRP A 108 10.63 9.39 -7.65
CA TRP A 108 11.13 9.11 -6.31
C TRP A 108 12.57 9.56 -6.19
N GLU A 109 12.91 10.25 -5.14
CA GLU A 109 14.31 10.43 -4.76
C GLU A 109 14.80 9.20 -4.01
N ARG A 110 13.96 8.62 -3.19
CA ARG A 110 14.25 7.37 -2.50
C ARG A 110 13.03 6.45 -2.40
N PHE A 111 13.27 5.16 -2.61
CA PHE A 111 12.33 4.12 -2.27
C PHE A 111 12.53 3.66 -0.84
N GLN A 112 11.46 3.62 -0.05
CA GLN A 112 11.48 3.03 1.28
C GLN A 112 11.06 1.56 1.25
N TYR A 113 10.08 1.24 0.46
CA TYR A 113 9.48 -0.08 0.46
C TYR A 113 8.83 -0.42 -0.87
N PHE A 114 9.08 -1.64 -1.30
CA PHE A 114 8.33 -2.29 -2.36
C PHE A 114 8.12 -3.74 -1.96
N GLY A 115 6.87 -4.15 -1.75
CA GLY A 115 6.62 -5.52 -1.30
C GLY A 115 5.20 -5.98 -1.54
N LEU A 116 5.04 -7.28 -1.43
CA LEU A 116 3.75 -7.95 -1.44
C LEU A 116 3.37 -8.36 -0.03
N ASN A 117 2.12 -8.13 0.32
CA ASN A 117 1.49 -8.64 1.52
C ASN A 117 0.35 -9.57 1.15
N SER A 118 0.18 -10.63 1.92
CA SER A 118 -0.95 -11.54 1.80
C SER A 118 -1.57 -11.79 3.18
N GLN A 119 -2.87 -11.68 3.24
CA GLN A 119 -3.67 -11.91 4.43
C GLN A 119 -4.70 -13.01 4.15
N THR A 120 -4.69 -14.02 4.99
CA THR A 120 -5.77 -15.01 5.08
C THR A 120 -6.69 -14.68 6.23
N GLN A 121 -7.76 -15.42 6.38
CA GLN A 121 -8.68 -15.29 7.51
C GLN A 121 -7.94 -15.17 8.84
N GLY A 122 -8.30 -14.18 9.64
CA GLY A 122 -7.74 -13.95 10.98
C GLY A 122 -6.37 -13.24 11.00
N LEU A 123 -5.80 -12.89 9.85
CA LEU A 123 -4.56 -12.11 9.77
C LEU A 123 -4.88 -10.62 9.56
N GLU A 124 -4.91 -9.87 10.63
CA GLU A 124 -5.17 -8.43 10.60
C GLU A 124 -3.89 -7.61 10.45
N GLY A 125 -4.03 -6.43 9.84
CA GLY A 125 -3.01 -5.39 9.85
C GLY A 125 -3.14 -4.50 11.08
N THR A 126 -2.01 -4.22 11.72
CA THR A 126 -1.95 -3.18 12.75
C THR A 126 -2.20 -1.83 12.12
N THR A 127 -2.93 -0.96 12.82
CA THR A 127 -3.02 0.44 12.43
C THR A 127 -1.67 1.11 12.64
N HIS A 128 -1.16 1.73 11.59
CA HIS A 128 0.13 2.43 11.56
C HIS A 128 0.09 3.55 10.53
N ALA A 129 1.03 4.47 10.64
CA ALA A 129 1.40 5.37 9.57
C ALA A 129 2.66 4.82 8.87
N ASP A 130 2.81 5.11 7.60
CA ASP A 130 3.95 4.63 6.80
C ASP A 130 5.19 5.49 6.96
N CYS A 131 5.03 6.71 7.48
CA CYS A 131 6.12 7.66 7.74
C CYS A 131 5.84 8.47 9.00
N GLU A 132 6.86 9.23 9.42
CA GLU A 132 6.76 10.11 10.59
C GLU A 132 5.96 11.38 10.27
N PRO A 133 5.37 12.04 11.28
CA PRO A 133 4.53 13.23 11.09
C PRO A 133 5.22 14.41 10.40
N GLN A 134 6.54 14.48 10.53
CA GLN A 134 7.38 15.53 9.94
C GLN A 134 7.84 15.24 8.51
N ASP A 135 7.60 14.03 8.02
CA ASP A 135 8.02 13.65 6.67
C ASP A 135 7.06 14.27 5.65
N ASP A 136 7.55 15.21 4.89
CA ASP A 136 6.81 15.79 3.78
C ASP A 136 6.92 14.89 2.54
N TRP A 137 5.86 14.88 1.74
CA TRP A 137 5.82 14.17 0.46
C TRP A 137 6.13 12.67 0.50
N ASN A 138 5.75 12.01 1.59
CA ASN A 138 5.79 10.57 1.66
C ASN A 138 4.44 10.00 1.19
N LEU A 139 4.44 9.29 0.07
CA LEU A 139 3.24 8.69 -0.48
C LEU A 139 3.28 7.18 -0.43
N SER A 140 2.12 6.62 -0.12
CA SER A 140 1.85 5.19 -0.18
C SER A 140 0.94 4.88 -1.36
N PHE A 141 1.39 3.94 -2.18
CA PHE A 141 0.63 3.34 -3.26
C PHE A 141 0.30 1.92 -2.88
N LEU A 142 -0.97 1.58 -2.92
CA LEU A 142 -1.46 0.26 -2.57
C LEU A 142 -2.31 -0.30 -3.71
N TYR A 143 -1.81 -1.35 -4.36
CA TYR A 143 -2.49 -2.00 -5.46
C TYR A 143 -2.99 -3.39 -5.08
N TYR A 144 -4.18 -3.75 -5.52
CA TYR A 144 -4.82 -5.05 -5.24
C TYR A 144 -4.74 -5.99 -6.45
N PRO A 145 -3.79 -6.94 -6.46
CA PRO A 145 -3.52 -7.77 -7.63
C PRO A 145 -4.45 -8.98 -7.80
N ASN A 146 -5.29 -9.32 -6.85
CA ASN A 146 -6.22 -10.45 -6.98
C ASN A 146 -7.09 -10.33 -8.24
N LYS A 147 -7.25 -11.40 -9.00
CA LYS A 147 -8.16 -11.42 -10.17
C LYS A 147 -9.63 -11.38 -9.78
N PHE A 148 -9.94 -11.92 -8.62
CA PHE A 148 -11.31 -12.04 -8.13
C PHE A 148 -11.36 -11.81 -6.63
N TRP A 149 -12.42 -11.16 -6.20
CA TRP A 149 -12.79 -10.99 -4.80
C TRP A 149 -14.29 -10.84 -4.68
N ASN A 150 -14.89 -11.41 -3.65
CA ASN A 150 -16.29 -11.20 -3.35
C ASN A 150 -16.42 -10.17 -2.24
N ASP A 151 -17.31 -9.21 -2.38
CA ASP A 151 -17.47 -8.11 -1.42
C ASP A 151 -17.80 -8.61 0.00
N SER A 152 -18.52 -9.74 0.09
CA SER A 152 -18.83 -10.38 1.38
C SER A 152 -17.60 -10.89 2.15
N TRP A 153 -16.44 -11.01 1.47
CA TRP A 153 -15.21 -11.53 2.09
C TRP A 153 -14.46 -10.51 2.92
N GLY A 154 -14.87 -9.24 2.89
CA GLY A 154 -14.23 -8.17 3.65
C GLY A 154 -12.83 -7.85 3.16
N GLY A 155 -11.89 -7.59 4.07
CA GLY A 155 -10.51 -7.22 3.72
C GLY A 155 -10.36 -5.74 3.38
N SER A 156 -11.21 -4.89 3.92
CA SER A 156 -11.15 -3.43 3.73
C SER A 156 -9.87 -2.83 4.29
N LEU A 157 -9.51 -1.65 3.79
CA LEU A 157 -8.51 -0.79 4.39
C LEU A 157 -9.23 0.31 5.17
N ARG A 158 -8.97 0.40 6.47
CA ARG A 158 -9.50 1.46 7.33
C ARG A 158 -8.50 2.59 7.45
N MET A 159 -9.00 3.83 7.40
CA MET A 159 -8.26 5.06 7.59
C MET A 159 -8.70 5.76 8.87
N TYR A 160 -7.77 6.42 9.54
CA TYR A 160 -7.98 7.04 10.83
C TYR A 160 -7.48 8.47 10.84
N ASP A 161 -8.12 9.34 11.64
CA ASP A 161 -7.72 10.74 11.79
C ASP A 161 -6.61 10.94 12.82
N LYS A 162 -6.45 9.99 13.74
CA LYS A 162 -5.45 10.05 14.82
C LYS A 162 -4.80 8.71 15.07
N MET A 163 -3.49 8.73 15.28
CA MET A 163 -2.80 7.67 16.00
C MET A 163 -2.70 8.04 17.47
N GLN A 164 -3.05 7.13 18.37
CA GLN A 164 -2.61 7.25 19.75
C GLN A 164 -1.10 6.97 19.79
N GLN A 165 -0.32 7.96 20.21
CA GLN A 165 1.13 7.81 20.40
C GLN A 165 1.40 6.59 21.30
N GLY A 166 2.26 5.71 20.81
CA GLY A 166 2.78 4.56 21.58
C GLY A 166 1.94 3.31 21.55
N ILE A 167 0.79 3.31 20.87
CA ILE A 167 0.01 2.08 20.69
C ILE A 167 0.00 1.71 19.22
N HIS A 168 0.87 0.80 18.83
CA HIS A 168 0.59 -0.05 17.68
C HIS A 168 -0.61 -0.92 18.10
N GLY A 169 -1.80 -0.33 18.11
CA GLY A 169 -2.97 -0.89 18.72
C GLY A 169 -3.77 -1.74 17.75
N ARG A 170 -4.44 -2.72 18.28
CA ARG A 170 -5.53 -3.38 17.57
C ARG A 170 -6.57 -2.33 17.18
N ALA A 171 -7.15 -2.50 16.01
CA ALA A 171 -8.24 -1.66 15.49
C ALA A 171 -9.38 -1.41 16.51
N GLU A 172 -9.56 -2.31 17.46
CA GLU A 172 -10.56 -2.20 18.55
C GLU A 172 -10.35 -0.99 19.45
N HIS A 173 -9.10 -0.54 19.65
CA HIS A 173 -8.78 0.57 20.53
C HIS A 173 -8.89 1.95 19.86
N ILE A 174 -9.03 1.98 18.55
CA ILE A 174 -9.08 3.21 17.75
C ILE A 174 -10.34 3.34 16.89
N LYS A 175 -11.34 2.51 17.13
CA LYS A 175 -12.62 2.53 16.39
C LYS A 175 -13.26 3.92 16.32
N ASN A 176 -13.11 4.72 17.37
CA ASN A 176 -13.69 6.05 17.46
C ASN A 176 -12.99 7.10 16.58
N HIS A 177 -11.89 6.73 15.95
CA HIS A 177 -11.09 7.59 15.08
C HIS A 177 -11.09 7.15 13.62
N GLN A 178 -11.85 6.11 13.31
CA GLN A 178 -12.01 5.70 11.92
C GLN A 178 -12.83 6.74 11.17
N VAL A 179 -12.23 7.30 10.11
CA VAL A 179 -12.82 8.35 9.29
C VAL A 179 -13.24 7.87 7.91
N ALA A 180 -12.60 6.80 7.43
CA ALA A 180 -12.93 6.23 6.13
C ALA A 180 -12.65 4.73 6.08
N GLU A 181 -13.31 4.05 5.15
CA GLU A 181 -13.13 2.64 4.83
C GLU A 181 -13.09 2.47 3.31
N VAL A 182 -12.03 1.83 2.81
CA VAL A 182 -11.90 1.50 1.40
C VAL A 182 -12.06 -0.01 1.23
N TYR A 183 -13.14 -0.42 0.58
CA TYR A 183 -13.41 -1.83 0.30
C TYR A 183 -12.34 -2.42 -0.62
N PHE A 184 -11.95 -3.65 -0.34
CA PHE A 184 -11.05 -4.39 -1.20
C PHE A 184 -11.73 -4.69 -2.55
N LYS A 185 -11.08 -4.30 -3.63
CA LYS A 185 -11.55 -4.56 -5.00
C LYS A 185 -10.36 -4.92 -5.88
N PRO A 186 -10.43 -6.02 -6.66
CA PRO A 186 -9.40 -6.35 -7.64
C PRO A 186 -9.11 -5.18 -8.58
N ASN A 187 -7.85 -5.04 -8.97
CA ASN A 187 -7.37 -4.00 -9.88
C ASN A 187 -7.59 -2.55 -9.40
N ARG A 188 -7.76 -2.36 -8.09
CA ARG A 188 -7.86 -1.04 -7.45
C ARG A 188 -6.47 -0.56 -7.04
N LEU A 189 -6.18 0.69 -7.34
CA LEU A 189 -5.04 1.43 -6.83
C LEU A 189 -5.52 2.47 -5.80
N LEU A 190 -4.86 2.52 -4.67
CA LEU A 190 -5.02 3.57 -3.67
C LEU A 190 -3.75 4.40 -3.62
N ILE A 191 -3.91 5.71 -3.45
CA ILE A 191 -2.82 6.66 -3.27
C ILE A 191 -3.16 7.54 -2.10
N PHE A 192 -2.27 7.63 -1.12
CA PHE A 192 -2.49 8.46 0.06
C PHE A 192 -1.19 8.91 0.71
N ASP A 193 -1.27 9.96 1.49
CA ASP A 193 -0.18 10.45 2.32
C ASP A 193 0.20 9.39 3.36
N GLY A 194 1.47 9.01 3.41
CA GLY A 194 1.99 8.01 4.33
C GLY A 194 1.78 8.34 5.81
N ARG A 195 1.48 9.59 6.15
CA ARG A 195 1.14 10.02 7.51
C ARG A 195 -0.28 9.66 7.93
N ILE A 196 -1.15 9.29 6.98
CA ILE A 196 -2.53 8.87 7.31
C ILE A 196 -2.47 7.50 7.98
N PRO A 197 -2.88 7.39 9.24
CA PRO A 197 -2.90 6.09 9.90
C PRO A 197 -3.93 5.17 9.22
N HIS A 198 -3.51 3.95 8.98
CA HIS A 198 -4.34 2.98 8.29
C HIS A 198 -4.08 1.55 8.76
N GLY A 199 -5.03 0.66 8.51
CA GLY A 199 -4.92 -0.75 8.85
C GLY A 199 -5.83 -1.61 7.99
N ALA A 200 -5.32 -2.75 7.56
CA ALA A 200 -6.07 -3.68 6.72
C ALA A 200 -6.82 -4.71 7.56
N ASP A 201 -8.10 -4.88 7.30
CA ASP A 201 -8.88 -5.95 7.89
C ASP A 201 -8.49 -7.32 7.37
N ALA A 202 -8.57 -8.30 8.24
CA ALA A 202 -8.49 -9.68 7.82
C ALA A 202 -9.69 -10.06 6.92
N PRO A 203 -9.47 -10.96 5.94
CA PRO A 203 -10.57 -11.61 5.27
C PRO A 203 -11.50 -12.31 6.26
N LYS A 204 -12.81 -12.20 6.00
CA LYS A 204 -13.85 -12.86 6.79
C LYS A 204 -13.84 -14.38 6.55
N PRO A 205 -14.45 -15.18 7.44
CA PRO A 205 -14.57 -16.63 7.26
C PRO A 205 -15.16 -17.07 5.93
N ALA A 206 -16.01 -16.25 5.31
CA ALA A 206 -16.59 -16.52 4.01
C ALA A 206 -15.56 -16.56 2.86
N ALA A 207 -14.39 -15.96 3.04
CA ALA A 207 -13.29 -16.02 2.08
C ALA A 207 -12.61 -17.40 2.05
N LYS A 208 -12.76 -18.20 3.10
CA LYS A 208 -12.19 -19.55 3.24
C LYS A 208 -10.67 -19.58 2.97
N TYR A 209 -10.31 -20.13 1.82
CA TYR A 209 -8.92 -20.33 1.40
C TYR A 209 -8.37 -19.20 0.52
N MET A 210 -9.18 -18.17 0.29
CA MET A 210 -8.72 -17.03 -0.49
C MET A 210 -7.87 -16.10 0.37
N ASP A 211 -6.79 -15.65 -0.19
CA ASP A 211 -5.92 -14.65 0.39
C ASP A 211 -6.14 -13.28 -0.25
N ARG A 212 -6.17 -12.24 0.58
CA ARG A 212 -6.17 -10.85 0.18
C ARG A 212 -4.73 -10.44 -0.06
N ARG A 213 -4.39 -10.08 -1.28
CA ARG A 213 -3.04 -9.66 -1.64
C ARG A 213 -2.99 -8.16 -1.92
N SER A 214 -1.89 -7.55 -1.53
CA SER A 214 -1.60 -6.17 -1.85
C SER A 214 -0.15 -6.00 -2.25
N LEU A 215 0.07 -5.18 -3.28
CA LEU A 215 1.36 -4.69 -3.68
C LEU A 215 1.49 -3.28 -3.10
N VAL A 216 2.49 -3.08 -2.25
CA VAL A 216 2.73 -1.83 -1.53
C VAL A 216 3.99 -1.19 -2.06
N ILE A 217 3.92 0.08 -2.40
CA ILE A 217 5.06 0.90 -2.77
C ILE A 217 5.02 2.15 -1.91
N ARG A 218 6.14 2.45 -1.26
CA ARG A 218 6.34 3.66 -0.48
C ARG A 218 7.61 4.35 -0.92
N GLY A 219 7.55 5.65 -1.00
CA GLY A 219 8.72 6.47 -1.27
C GLY A 219 8.67 7.75 -0.47
N ASP A 220 9.82 8.19 -0.05
CA ASP A 220 10.05 9.48 0.55
C ASP A 220 10.74 10.41 -0.47
N GLU A 221 10.65 11.70 -0.16
CA GLU A 221 11.29 12.72 -0.98
C GLU A 221 10.87 12.61 -2.46
N ILE A 222 9.55 12.65 -2.70
CA ILE A 222 9.04 12.68 -4.06
C ILE A 222 9.51 13.96 -4.73
N SER A 223 10.34 13.82 -5.73
CA SER A 223 10.69 14.91 -6.61
C SER A 223 9.53 15.18 -7.56
N LEU A 224 9.05 16.40 -7.58
CA LEU A 224 8.07 16.87 -8.58
C LEU A 224 8.72 17.16 -9.94
N LYS A 225 10.00 16.84 -10.11
CA LYS A 225 10.65 16.92 -11.41
C LYS A 225 9.96 15.96 -12.36
N THR A 226 9.41 16.49 -13.41
CA THR A 226 8.76 15.68 -14.44
C THR A 226 9.77 14.80 -15.14
N LEU A 227 9.32 13.65 -15.61
CA LEU A 227 10.09 12.76 -16.49
C LEU A 227 10.54 13.42 -17.80
N TRP A 228 10.09 14.63 -18.06
CA TRP A 228 10.26 15.38 -19.32
C TRP A 228 11.32 16.48 -19.28
N GLY A 229 12.08 16.58 -18.19
CA GLY A 229 13.17 17.55 -18.04
C GLY A 229 12.86 18.68 -17.05
N GLU A 230 13.92 19.30 -16.57
CA GLU A 230 13.86 20.38 -15.57
C GLU A 230 13.19 21.66 -16.09
N ASP A 231 13.06 21.79 -17.40
CA ASP A 231 12.61 23.02 -18.10
C ASP A 231 11.07 23.11 -18.28
N ALA A 232 10.33 22.14 -17.80
CA ALA A 232 8.86 22.12 -18.01
C ALA A 232 8.07 22.97 -16.99
N TYR A 233 8.77 23.70 -16.09
CA TYR A 233 8.17 24.47 -14.99
C TYR A 233 8.70 25.89 -14.83
N ASP A 234 9.43 26.42 -15.80
CA ASP A 234 9.74 27.86 -15.87
C ASP A 234 8.66 28.65 -16.63
#